data_e59b7e1c75bb111a41a9d0c319abb32a
#
_entry.id   e59b7e1c75bb111a41a9d0c319abb32a
#
_cell.length_a   1.000
_cell.length_b   1.000
_cell.length_c   1.000
_cell.angle_alpha   90.00
_cell.angle_beta   90.00
_cell.angle_gamma   90.00
#
_symmetry.space_group_name_H-M   'P 1'
#
loop_
_entity.id
_entity.type
_entity.pdbx_description
1 polymer ?
#
loop_
_entity_poly.entity_id
_entity_poly.type
_entity_poly.pdbx_seq_one_letter_code
_entity_poly.pdbx_strand_id
1 'polypeptide(L)'
;MSNKANSANEKSLLLLEQMLKSLFNVANKVSIVSQNENELAKKVENMVNQAGNIQKATQMMDKIADKTKLPSLNAGIEVARAGAFGLGFSVIAEDVRQLAQNSEEFLGNVAQITKELLQSINEVSAELKKNAQSVQALNDDTALLVDDANEVKLCNEDARALVTQCTEKIKISQENIQNLLSRMQENVEVSEKNEEISKILLQVVDELKIVCHNLESELNQF
;
A
#
# COMPACT_ATOMS: atom_id res chain seq x y z
N MET A 1 27.39 -19.98 11.44
CA MET A 1 26.18 -19.17 11.75
C MET A 1 26.20 -17.80 11.05
N SER A 2 27.31 -17.07 11.08
CA SER A 2 27.47 -15.75 10.43
C SER A 2 27.12 -15.74 8.93
N ASN A 3 27.58 -16.71 8.14
CA ASN A 3 27.28 -16.80 6.70
C ASN A 3 25.78 -16.93 6.40
N LYS A 4 25.01 -17.63 7.26
CA LYS A 4 23.55 -17.75 7.10
C LYS A 4 22.85 -16.42 7.42
N ALA A 5 23.32 -15.71 8.44
CA ALA A 5 22.78 -14.40 8.81
C ALA A 5 23.04 -13.34 7.73
N ASN A 6 24.25 -13.29 7.18
CA ASN A 6 24.59 -12.41 6.06
C ASN A 6 23.73 -12.70 4.82
N SER A 7 23.61 -13.98 4.44
CA SER A 7 22.78 -14.38 3.29
C SER A 7 21.29 -14.04 3.49
N ALA A 8 20.76 -14.20 4.71
CA ALA A 8 19.39 -13.81 5.04
C ALA A 8 19.19 -12.29 4.92
N ASN A 9 20.16 -11.51 5.39
CA ASN A 9 20.12 -10.05 5.32
C ASN A 9 20.23 -9.53 3.89
N GLU A 10 21.09 -10.11 3.06
CA GLU A 10 21.17 -9.79 1.63
C GLU A 10 19.86 -10.08 0.90
N LYS A 11 19.24 -11.23 1.18
CA LYS A 11 17.95 -11.58 0.62
C LYS A 11 16.84 -10.62 1.08
N SER A 12 16.86 -10.17 2.34
CA SER A 12 15.92 -9.18 2.87
C SER A 12 16.06 -7.85 2.17
N LEU A 13 17.27 -7.35 1.95
CA LEU A 13 17.52 -6.11 1.22
C LEU A 13 17.02 -6.18 -0.22
N LEU A 14 17.24 -7.29 -0.91
CA LEU A 14 16.77 -7.49 -2.29
C LEU A 14 15.24 -7.51 -2.37
N LEU A 15 14.57 -8.14 -1.41
CA LEU A 15 13.11 -8.11 -1.30
C LEU A 15 12.57 -6.71 -1.01
N LEU A 16 13.26 -5.93 -0.18
CA LEU A 16 12.92 -4.55 0.11
C LEU A 16 13.03 -3.65 -1.12
N GLU A 17 14.09 -3.81 -1.93
CA GLU A 17 14.22 -3.08 -3.20
C GLU A 17 13.07 -3.40 -4.17
N GLN A 18 12.70 -4.68 -4.27
CA GLN A 18 11.55 -5.09 -5.09
C GLN A 18 10.24 -4.51 -4.55
N MET A 19 10.05 -4.48 -3.23
CA MET A 19 8.88 -3.89 -2.58
C MET A 19 8.80 -2.38 -2.85
N LEU A 20 9.89 -1.63 -2.66
CA LEU A 20 9.95 -0.19 -2.96
C LEU A 20 9.63 0.10 -4.43
N LYS A 21 10.15 -0.69 -5.36
CA LYS A 21 9.82 -0.57 -6.79
C LYS A 21 8.33 -0.82 -7.05
N SER A 22 7.74 -1.80 -6.37
CA SER A 22 6.31 -2.10 -6.49
C SER A 22 5.45 -0.98 -5.92
N LEU A 23 5.83 -0.40 -4.76
CA LEU A 23 5.15 0.74 -4.16
C LEU A 23 5.21 1.98 -5.06
N PHE A 24 6.35 2.25 -5.68
CA PHE A 24 6.47 3.34 -6.66
C PHE A 24 5.52 3.14 -7.86
N ASN A 25 5.39 1.91 -8.36
CA ASN A 25 4.43 1.60 -9.41
C ASN A 25 2.98 1.79 -8.95
N VAL A 26 2.66 1.46 -7.70
CA VAL A 26 1.32 1.71 -7.12
C VAL A 26 1.07 3.21 -7.03
N ALA A 27 2.00 3.99 -6.50
CA ALA A 27 1.88 5.46 -6.42
C ALA A 27 1.60 6.11 -7.80
N ASN A 28 2.33 5.67 -8.84
CA ASN A 28 2.08 6.14 -10.20
C ASN A 28 0.68 5.78 -10.70
N LYS A 29 0.20 4.55 -10.43
CA LYS A 29 -1.16 4.15 -10.82
C LYS A 29 -2.22 4.95 -10.08
N VAL A 30 -2.04 5.20 -8.79
CA VAL A 30 -2.93 6.04 -7.97
C VAL A 30 -3.01 7.46 -8.55
N SER A 31 -1.87 8.05 -8.94
CA SER A 31 -1.84 9.36 -9.59
C SER A 31 -2.63 9.39 -10.91
N ILE A 32 -2.47 8.36 -11.76
CA ILE A 32 -3.23 8.23 -13.00
C ILE A 32 -4.73 8.10 -12.73
N VAL A 33 -5.12 7.29 -11.76
CA VAL A 33 -6.53 7.12 -11.37
C VAL A 33 -7.11 8.46 -10.90
N SER A 34 -6.39 9.21 -10.07
CA SER A 34 -6.81 10.55 -9.61
C SER A 34 -7.03 11.52 -10.77
N GLN A 35 -6.15 11.51 -11.80
CA GLN A 35 -6.35 12.32 -12.99
C GLN A 35 -7.59 11.91 -13.77
N ASN A 36 -7.79 10.61 -13.99
CA ASN A 36 -8.97 10.09 -14.70
C ASN A 36 -10.27 10.45 -13.98
N GLU A 37 -10.30 10.42 -12.65
CA GLU A 37 -11.46 10.83 -11.86
C GLU A 37 -11.78 12.30 -12.01
N ASN A 38 -10.77 13.17 -12.02
CA ASN A 38 -10.97 14.59 -12.27
C ASN A 38 -11.53 14.86 -13.68
N GLU A 39 -11.08 14.12 -14.69
CA GLU A 39 -11.64 14.21 -16.04
C GLU A 39 -13.09 13.69 -16.09
N LEU A 40 -13.38 12.61 -15.39
CA LEU A 40 -14.71 12.03 -15.33
C LEU A 40 -15.69 12.98 -14.61
N ALA A 41 -15.25 13.62 -13.51
CA ALA A 41 -16.05 14.63 -12.81
C ALA A 41 -16.45 15.80 -13.75
N LYS A 42 -15.52 16.30 -14.58
CA LYS A 42 -15.81 17.32 -15.59
C LYS A 42 -16.82 16.83 -16.65
N LYS A 43 -16.73 15.56 -17.08
CA LYS A 43 -17.70 14.99 -18.02
C LYS A 43 -19.08 14.89 -17.40
N VAL A 44 -19.18 14.47 -16.14
CA VAL A 44 -20.44 14.41 -15.39
C VAL A 44 -21.06 15.79 -15.24
N GLU A 45 -20.29 16.82 -14.92
CA GLU A 45 -20.76 18.22 -14.87
C GLU A 45 -21.32 18.69 -16.22
N ASN A 46 -20.64 18.37 -17.32
CA ASN A 46 -21.13 18.66 -18.66
C ASN A 46 -22.44 17.92 -18.97
N MET A 47 -22.62 16.68 -18.50
CA MET A 47 -23.88 15.94 -18.68
C MET A 47 -25.03 16.59 -17.90
N VAL A 48 -24.80 17.11 -16.69
CA VAL A 48 -25.80 17.90 -15.95
C VAL A 48 -26.25 19.13 -16.74
N ASN A 49 -25.29 19.86 -17.31
CA ASN A 49 -25.58 21.04 -18.12
C ASN A 49 -26.38 20.70 -19.38
N GLN A 50 -26.02 19.60 -20.05
CA GLN A 50 -26.75 19.12 -21.25
C GLN A 50 -28.19 18.70 -20.91
N ALA A 51 -28.38 17.93 -19.83
CA ALA A 51 -29.70 17.53 -19.36
C ALA A 51 -30.56 18.77 -18.99
N GLY A 52 -29.96 19.78 -18.36
CA GLY A 52 -30.62 21.06 -18.07
C GLY A 52 -31.06 21.82 -19.36
N ASN A 53 -30.24 21.73 -20.43
CA ASN A 53 -30.60 22.32 -21.72
C ASN A 53 -31.75 21.55 -22.39
N ILE A 54 -31.75 20.22 -22.31
CA ILE A 54 -32.85 19.38 -22.79
C ILE A 54 -34.15 19.76 -22.06
N GLN A 55 -34.13 19.90 -20.74
CA GLN A 55 -35.28 20.28 -19.94
C GLN A 55 -35.85 21.64 -20.36
N LYS A 56 -34.98 22.65 -20.58
CA LYS A 56 -35.40 23.96 -21.09
C LYS A 56 -36.04 23.89 -22.47
N ALA A 57 -35.43 23.13 -23.39
CA ALA A 57 -35.96 22.93 -24.72
C ALA A 57 -37.33 22.22 -24.71
N THR A 58 -37.49 21.19 -23.89
CA THR A 58 -38.76 20.47 -23.68
C THR A 58 -39.85 21.44 -23.17
N GLN A 59 -39.56 22.28 -22.17
CA GLN A 59 -40.49 23.28 -21.65
C GLN A 59 -40.89 24.33 -22.70
N MET A 60 -39.97 24.74 -23.60
CA MET A 60 -40.30 25.64 -24.68
C MET A 60 -41.21 24.99 -25.73
N MET A 61 -40.93 23.73 -26.07
CA MET A 61 -41.76 22.96 -27.01
C MET A 61 -43.15 22.70 -26.45
N ASP A 62 -43.27 22.41 -25.16
CA ASP A 62 -44.55 22.25 -24.44
C ASP A 62 -45.42 23.52 -24.57
N LYS A 63 -44.82 24.71 -24.36
CA LYS A 63 -45.50 25.98 -24.60
C LYS A 63 -45.93 26.22 -26.05
N ILE A 64 -45.17 25.67 -27.01
CA ILE A 64 -45.54 25.76 -28.44
C ILE A 64 -46.72 24.84 -28.73
N ALA A 65 -46.69 23.60 -28.19
CA ALA A 65 -47.82 22.67 -28.34
C ALA A 65 -49.11 23.26 -27.76
N ASP A 66 -49.08 23.82 -26.55
CA ASP A 66 -50.19 24.52 -25.90
C ASP A 66 -50.71 25.68 -26.78
N LYS A 67 -49.78 26.54 -27.25
CA LYS A 67 -50.13 27.67 -28.18
C LYS A 67 -50.66 27.23 -29.53
N THR A 68 -50.44 26.02 -29.95
CA THR A 68 -50.95 25.44 -31.21
C THR A 68 -52.34 24.82 -30.96
N LYS A 69 -52.55 24.19 -29.81
CA LYS A 69 -53.82 23.55 -29.43
C LYS A 69 -54.99 24.52 -29.33
N LEU A 70 -54.79 25.69 -28.70
CA LEU A 70 -55.81 26.70 -28.52
C LEU A 70 -56.33 27.26 -29.88
N PRO A 71 -55.51 27.71 -30.83
CA PRO A 71 -55.98 28.14 -32.15
C PRO A 71 -56.63 27.03 -32.99
N SER A 72 -56.16 25.79 -32.87
CA SER A 72 -56.78 24.66 -33.55
C SER A 72 -58.20 24.38 -33.06
N LEU A 73 -58.40 24.47 -31.75
CA LEU A 73 -59.71 24.36 -31.13
C LEU A 73 -60.64 25.50 -31.59
N ASN A 74 -60.14 26.74 -31.58
CA ASN A 74 -60.92 27.89 -32.03
C ASN A 74 -61.25 27.77 -33.53
N ALA A 75 -60.33 27.32 -34.38
CA ALA A 75 -60.55 27.03 -35.77
C ALA A 75 -61.65 25.96 -35.97
N GLY A 76 -61.61 24.89 -35.18
CA GLY A 76 -62.64 23.84 -35.19
C GLY A 76 -64.06 24.38 -34.86
N ILE A 77 -64.17 25.29 -33.87
CA ILE A 77 -65.41 25.94 -33.52
C ILE A 77 -65.94 26.81 -34.66
N GLU A 78 -65.09 27.65 -35.30
CA GLU A 78 -65.52 28.55 -36.36
C GLU A 78 -65.86 27.78 -37.64
N VAL A 79 -65.15 26.70 -37.90
CA VAL A 79 -65.46 25.76 -38.99
C VAL A 79 -66.84 25.11 -38.79
N ALA A 80 -67.17 24.67 -37.58
CA ALA A 80 -68.48 24.14 -37.24
C ALA A 80 -69.58 25.19 -37.43
N ARG A 81 -69.28 26.45 -37.19
CA ARG A 81 -70.20 27.61 -37.39
C ARG A 81 -70.43 27.91 -38.84
N ALA A 82 -69.45 27.67 -39.73
CA ALA A 82 -69.56 27.86 -41.19
C ALA A 82 -70.39 26.75 -41.89
N GLY A 83 -70.74 25.68 -41.23
CA GLY A 83 -71.56 24.61 -41.76
C GLY A 83 -70.95 23.89 -42.98
N ALA A 84 -71.72 23.71 -44.03
CA ALA A 84 -71.29 23.00 -45.25
C ALA A 84 -70.06 23.60 -45.94
N PHE A 85 -69.84 24.92 -45.81
CA PHE A 85 -68.68 25.62 -46.41
C PHE A 85 -67.36 25.38 -45.62
N GLY A 86 -67.47 24.89 -44.37
CA GLY A 86 -66.28 24.65 -43.52
C GLY A 86 -65.76 23.24 -43.54
N LEU A 87 -66.41 22.25 -44.16
CA LEU A 87 -66.09 20.82 -44.08
C LEU A 87 -64.63 20.47 -44.39
N GLY A 88 -64.00 21.11 -45.40
CA GLY A 88 -62.58 20.87 -45.76
C GLY A 88 -61.58 21.38 -44.69
N PHE A 89 -61.94 22.45 -43.98
CA PHE A 89 -61.11 23.02 -42.91
C PHE A 89 -61.30 22.31 -41.57
N SER A 90 -62.41 21.58 -41.40
CA SER A 90 -62.66 20.80 -40.17
C SER A 90 -61.59 19.71 -39.98
N VAL A 91 -61.25 18.98 -41.05
CA VAL A 91 -60.20 17.91 -40.99
C VAL A 91 -58.86 18.52 -40.61
N ILE A 92 -58.48 19.65 -41.20
CA ILE A 92 -57.20 20.30 -40.91
C ILE A 92 -57.14 20.81 -39.45
N ALA A 93 -58.22 21.41 -38.97
CA ALA A 93 -58.29 21.90 -37.57
C ALA A 93 -58.18 20.73 -36.56
N GLU A 94 -58.82 19.62 -36.85
CA GLU A 94 -58.71 18.41 -35.99
C GLU A 94 -57.32 17.75 -36.05
N ASP A 95 -56.73 17.63 -37.26
CA ASP A 95 -55.39 17.10 -37.42
C ASP A 95 -54.35 17.96 -36.67
N VAL A 96 -54.43 19.30 -36.73
CA VAL A 96 -53.55 20.21 -35.97
C VAL A 96 -53.78 20.07 -34.48
N ARG A 97 -55.00 19.91 -34.03
CA ARG A 97 -55.33 19.70 -32.63
C ARG A 97 -54.72 18.38 -32.11
N GLN A 98 -54.88 17.30 -32.89
CA GLN A 98 -54.33 15.99 -32.55
C GLN A 98 -52.80 15.99 -32.55
N LEU A 99 -52.19 16.69 -33.52
CA LEU A 99 -50.74 16.85 -33.59
C LEU A 99 -50.21 17.59 -32.31
N ALA A 100 -50.88 18.65 -31.90
CA ALA A 100 -50.54 19.40 -30.69
C ALA A 100 -50.63 18.49 -29.43
N GLN A 101 -51.72 17.71 -29.33
CA GLN A 101 -51.96 16.81 -28.22
C GLN A 101 -50.93 15.68 -28.15
N ASN A 102 -50.61 15.05 -29.30
CA ASN A 102 -49.55 14.04 -29.39
C ASN A 102 -48.17 14.61 -29.06
N SER A 103 -47.91 15.89 -29.38
CA SER A 103 -46.68 16.60 -29.01
C SER A 103 -46.58 16.81 -27.51
N GLU A 104 -47.66 17.20 -26.81
CA GLU A 104 -47.72 17.34 -25.34
C GLU A 104 -47.39 16.01 -24.67
N GLU A 105 -48.00 14.90 -25.13
CA GLU A 105 -47.72 13.55 -24.58
C GLU A 105 -46.27 13.15 -24.77
N PHE A 106 -45.73 13.35 -25.98
CA PHE A 106 -44.33 13.07 -26.27
C PHE A 106 -43.37 13.89 -25.42
N LEU A 107 -43.63 15.19 -25.23
CA LEU A 107 -42.84 16.07 -24.40
C LEU A 107 -42.90 15.69 -22.91
N GLY A 108 -44.04 15.19 -22.44
CA GLY A 108 -44.20 14.62 -21.11
C GLY A 108 -43.26 13.43 -20.89
N ASN A 109 -43.19 12.53 -21.87
CA ASN A 109 -42.28 11.38 -21.83
C ASN A 109 -40.80 11.84 -21.85
N VAL A 110 -40.45 12.82 -22.69
CA VAL A 110 -39.07 13.38 -22.72
C VAL A 110 -38.70 14.02 -21.38
N ALA A 111 -39.64 14.76 -20.74
CA ALA A 111 -39.41 15.36 -19.44
C ALA A 111 -39.16 14.28 -18.36
N GLN A 112 -39.92 13.19 -18.37
CA GLN A 112 -39.73 12.08 -17.46
C GLN A 112 -38.36 11.40 -17.64
N ILE A 113 -37.98 11.06 -18.89
CA ILE A 113 -36.67 10.48 -19.22
C ILE A 113 -35.54 11.41 -18.78
N THR A 114 -35.68 12.71 -19.00
CA THR A 114 -34.67 13.70 -18.60
C THR A 114 -34.51 13.75 -17.08
N LYS A 115 -35.62 13.63 -16.33
CA LYS A 115 -35.60 13.56 -14.87
C LYS A 115 -34.86 12.33 -14.36
N GLU A 116 -35.13 11.16 -14.94
CA GLU A 116 -34.46 9.89 -14.62
C GLU A 116 -32.96 9.95 -14.95
N LEU A 117 -32.61 10.56 -16.09
CA LEU A 117 -31.23 10.80 -16.47
C LEU A 117 -30.50 11.68 -15.45
N LEU A 118 -31.11 12.79 -15.00
CA LEU A 118 -30.53 13.66 -13.97
C LEU A 118 -30.34 12.93 -12.64
N GLN A 119 -31.27 12.06 -12.26
CA GLN A 119 -31.12 11.24 -11.07
C GLN A 119 -29.91 10.31 -11.19
N SER A 120 -29.77 9.59 -12.31
CA SER A 120 -28.62 8.69 -12.57
C SER A 120 -27.29 9.45 -12.58
N ILE A 121 -27.26 10.66 -13.15
CA ILE A 121 -26.08 11.52 -13.14
C ILE A 121 -25.68 11.92 -11.70
N ASN A 122 -26.67 12.24 -10.85
CA ASN A 122 -26.41 12.58 -9.45
C ASN A 122 -25.86 11.39 -8.66
N GLU A 123 -26.38 10.17 -8.92
CA GLU A 123 -25.86 8.94 -8.32
C GLU A 123 -24.40 8.71 -8.71
N VAL A 124 -24.06 8.81 -10.01
CA VAL A 124 -22.69 8.72 -10.50
C VAL A 124 -21.79 9.78 -9.88
N SER A 125 -22.28 11.02 -9.72
CA SER A 125 -21.53 12.10 -9.08
C SER A 125 -21.22 11.81 -7.62
N ALA A 126 -22.17 11.21 -6.89
CA ALA A 126 -21.95 10.80 -5.50
C ALA A 126 -20.93 9.66 -5.39
N GLU A 127 -20.97 8.68 -6.30
CA GLU A 127 -19.99 7.60 -6.37
C GLU A 127 -18.58 8.10 -6.69
N LEU A 128 -18.45 9.03 -7.64
CA LEU A 128 -17.16 9.66 -7.96
C LEU A 128 -16.54 10.36 -6.76
N LYS A 129 -17.35 11.10 -5.99
CA LYS A 129 -16.88 11.77 -4.79
C LYS A 129 -16.36 10.76 -3.75
N LYS A 130 -17.07 9.64 -3.56
CA LYS A 130 -16.64 8.56 -2.66
C LYS A 130 -15.35 7.90 -3.14
N ASN A 131 -15.24 7.69 -4.46
CA ASN A 131 -14.07 7.07 -5.06
C ASN A 131 -12.83 7.99 -4.91
N ALA A 132 -12.97 9.30 -5.15
CA ALA A 132 -11.91 10.27 -4.93
C ALA A 132 -11.39 10.27 -3.48
N GLN A 133 -12.25 10.10 -2.48
CA GLN A 133 -11.83 9.94 -1.09
C GLN A 133 -11.03 8.64 -0.88
N SER A 134 -11.45 7.54 -1.51
CA SER A 134 -10.74 6.26 -1.42
C SER A 134 -9.36 6.32 -2.10
N VAL A 135 -9.26 7.02 -3.23
CA VAL A 135 -8.00 7.24 -3.95
C VAL A 135 -7.04 8.09 -3.11
N GLN A 136 -7.56 9.11 -2.42
CA GLN A 136 -6.75 9.93 -1.51
C GLN A 136 -6.21 9.08 -0.34
N ALA A 137 -7.07 8.29 0.31
CA ALA A 137 -6.64 7.39 1.38
C ALA A 137 -5.57 6.40 0.90
N LEU A 138 -5.74 5.82 -0.31
CA LEU A 138 -4.75 4.91 -0.90
C LEU A 138 -3.40 5.61 -1.19
N ASN A 139 -3.44 6.88 -1.55
CA ASN A 139 -2.21 7.68 -1.73
C ASN A 139 -1.48 7.88 -0.41
N ASP A 140 -2.22 8.21 0.66
CA ASP A 140 -1.67 8.40 2.00
C ASP A 140 -1.09 7.08 2.55
N ASP A 141 -1.81 5.97 2.42
CA ASP A 141 -1.34 4.63 2.81
C ASP A 141 -0.07 4.22 2.03
N THR A 142 -0.02 4.54 0.72
CA THR A 142 1.16 4.24 -0.11
C THR A 142 2.38 5.04 0.35
N ALA A 143 2.20 6.30 0.73
CA ALA A 143 3.28 7.13 1.28
C ALA A 143 3.82 6.56 2.60
N LEU A 144 2.93 6.16 3.52
CA LEU A 144 3.32 5.51 4.79
C LEU A 144 4.11 4.21 4.54
N LEU A 145 3.65 3.37 3.61
CA LEU A 145 4.34 2.12 3.26
C LEU A 145 5.74 2.36 2.67
N VAL A 146 5.96 3.46 1.95
CA VAL A 146 7.30 3.84 1.47
C VAL A 146 8.20 4.24 2.63
N ASP A 147 7.69 4.98 3.61
CA ASP A 147 8.44 5.38 4.80
C ASP A 147 8.78 4.15 5.66
N ASP A 148 7.83 3.26 5.92
CA ASP A 148 8.05 2.01 6.64
C ASP A 148 9.11 1.12 5.95
N ALA A 149 9.06 1.01 4.62
CA ALA A 149 10.04 0.25 3.85
C ALA A 149 11.45 0.84 3.96
N ASN A 150 11.59 2.16 3.99
CA ASN A 150 12.87 2.83 4.22
C ASN A 150 13.39 2.59 5.64
N GLU A 151 12.53 2.61 6.65
CA GLU A 151 12.90 2.29 8.04
C GLU A 151 13.40 0.83 8.15
N VAL A 152 12.69 -0.12 7.55
CA VAL A 152 13.11 -1.54 7.50
C VAL A 152 14.45 -1.67 6.78
N LYS A 153 14.71 -0.89 5.73
CA LYS A 153 16.01 -0.89 5.04
C LYS A 153 17.13 -0.46 5.97
N LEU A 154 16.97 0.62 6.71
CA LEU A 154 17.95 1.11 7.69
C LEU A 154 18.21 0.06 8.78
N CYS A 155 17.15 -0.56 9.31
CA CYS A 155 17.27 -1.63 10.31
C CYS A 155 18.07 -2.85 9.78
N ASN A 156 17.89 -3.22 8.51
CA ASN A 156 18.67 -4.29 7.88
C ASN A 156 20.16 -3.90 7.69
N GLU A 157 20.45 -2.65 7.35
CA GLU A 157 21.82 -2.15 7.24
C GLU A 157 22.54 -2.18 8.60
N ASP A 158 21.87 -1.78 9.68
CA ASP A 158 22.37 -1.87 11.05
C ASP A 158 22.59 -3.33 11.48
N ALA A 159 21.63 -4.22 11.18
CA ALA A 159 21.77 -5.64 11.46
C ALA A 159 22.98 -6.25 10.74
N ARG A 160 23.27 -5.84 9.51
CA ARG A 160 24.45 -6.27 8.76
C ARG A 160 25.76 -5.81 9.44
N ALA A 161 25.80 -4.57 9.91
CA ALA A 161 26.95 -4.03 10.64
C ALA A 161 27.21 -4.83 11.92
N LEU A 162 26.15 -5.12 12.70
CA LEU A 162 26.23 -5.94 13.93
C LEU A 162 26.71 -7.36 13.65
N VAL A 163 26.23 -8.01 12.60
CA VAL A 163 26.70 -9.37 12.20
C VAL A 163 28.17 -9.35 11.85
N THR A 164 28.65 -8.33 11.15
CA THR A 164 30.07 -8.18 10.80
C THR A 164 30.93 -7.99 12.05
N GLN A 165 30.51 -7.13 12.98
CA GLN A 165 31.20 -6.94 14.25
C GLN A 165 31.21 -8.20 15.13
N CYS A 166 30.11 -8.95 15.15
CA CYS A 166 30.02 -10.22 15.86
C CYS A 166 31.00 -11.26 15.29
N THR A 167 31.11 -11.32 13.96
CA THR A 167 32.05 -12.22 13.28
C THR A 167 33.50 -11.92 13.65
N GLU A 168 33.88 -10.66 13.69
CA GLU A 168 35.23 -10.25 14.09
C GLU A 168 35.53 -10.61 15.55
N LYS A 169 34.58 -10.36 16.47
CA LYS A 169 34.73 -10.75 17.87
C LYS A 169 34.87 -12.27 18.06
N ILE A 170 34.14 -13.07 17.27
CA ILE A 170 34.26 -14.54 17.29
C ILE A 170 35.65 -14.95 16.85
N LYS A 171 36.25 -14.34 15.82
CA LYS A 171 37.61 -14.63 15.35
C LYS A 171 38.64 -14.32 16.43
N ILE A 172 38.57 -13.16 17.07
CA ILE A 172 39.45 -12.79 18.18
C ILE A 172 39.29 -13.78 19.36
N SER A 173 38.07 -14.20 19.67
CA SER A 173 37.81 -15.20 20.70
C SER A 173 38.43 -16.56 20.38
N GLN A 174 38.41 -16.99 19.12
CA GLN A 174 39.05 -18.22 18.65
C GLN A 174 40.57 -18.15 18.82
N GLU A 175 41.19 -17.04 18.45
CA GLU A 175 42.63 -16.79 18.64
C GLU A 175 43.01 -16.84 20.14
N ASN A 176 42.24 -16.22 21.00
CA ASN A 176 42.43 -16.27 22.45
C ASN A 176 42.31 -17.68 23.02
N ILE A 177 41.34 -18.47 22.55
CA ILE A 177 41.20 -19.88 22.95
C ILE A 177 42.41 -20.70 22.53
N GLN A 178 42.94 -20.51 21.31
CA GLN A 178 44.16 -21.22 20.86
C GLN A 178 45.38 -20.87 21.72
N ASN A 179 45.55 -19.58 22.06
CA ASN A 179 46.62 -19.12 22.95
C ASN A 179 46.49 -19.75 24.37
N LEU A 180 45.26 -19.83 24.90
CA LEU A 180 44.99 -20.47 26.19
C LEU A 180 45.33 -21.96 26.15
N LEU A 181 44.97 -22.68 25.07
CA LEU A 181 45.32 -24.09 24.92
C LEU A 181 46.82 -24.31 24.89
N SER A 182 47.59 -23.48 24.17
CA SER A 182 49.07 -23.54 24.16
C SER A 182 49.65 -23.34 25.53
N ARG A 183 49.17 -22.32 26.29
CA ARG A 183 49.64 -22.07 27.66
C ARG A 183 49.28 -23.21 28.64
N MET A 184 48.11 -23.82 28.46
CA MET A 184 47.75 -25.01 29.24
C MET A 184 48.69 -26.17 28.98
N GLN A 185 49.12 -26.40 27.71
CA GLN A 185 50.07 -27.41 27.36
C GLN A 185 51.45 -27.17 28.06
N GLU A 186 51.94 -25.92 28.00
CA GLU A 186 53.16 -25.53 28.73
C GLU A 186 53.08 -25.76 30.24
N ASN A 187 51.91 -25.43 30.85
CA ASN A 187 51.67 -25.65 32.23
C ASN A 187 51.70 -27.15 32.64
N VAL A 188 51.18 -28.02 31.76
CA VAL A 188 51.28 -29.49 31.96
C VAL A 188 52.73 -29.92 31.99
N GLU A 189 53.57 -29.50 31.01
CA GLU A 189 55.00 -29.82 30.97
C GLU A 189 55.75 -29.31 32.20
N VAL A 190 55.45 -28.11 32.70
CA VAL A 190 56.02 -27.54 33.91
C VAL A 190 55.59 -28.37 35.14
N SER A 191 54.34 -28.83 35.19
CA SER A 191 53.82 -29.67 36.27
C SER A 191 54.53 -31.04 36.31
N GLU A 192 54.76 -31.68 35.19
CA GLU A 192 55.52 -32.93 35.07
C GLU A 192 56.95 -32.75 35.56
N LYS A 193 57.66 -31.67 35.19
CA LYS A 193 59.00 -31.36 35.68
C LYS A 193 59.02 -31.11 37.19
N ASN A 194 58.01 -30.42 37.70
CA ASN A 194 57.90 -30.20 39.16
C ASN A 194 57.69 -31.52 39.93
N GLU A 195 56.95 -32.46 39.39
CA GLU A 195 56.81 -33.79 39.95
C GLU A 195 58.15 -34.55 40.01
N GLU A 196 58.93 -34.48 38.93
CA GLU A 196 60.27 -35.09 38.89
C GLU A 196 61.23 -34.45 39.88
N ILE A 197 61.28 -33.12 39.98
CA ILE A 197 62.05 -32.39 40.95
C ILE A 197 61.63 -32.77 42.38
N SER A 198 60.32 -32.90 42.65
CA SER A 198 59.82 -33.34 43.99
C SER A 198 60.31 -34.75 44.35
N LYS A 199 60.38 -35.68 43.40
CA LYS A 199 60.94 -37.04 43.63
C LYS A 199 62.44 -36.97 43.98
N ILE A 200 63.19 -36.14 43.24
CA ILE A 200 64.64 -35.97 43.53
C ILE A 200 64.83 -35.34 44.91
N LEU A 201 64.05 -34.33 45.31
CA LEU A 201 64.12 -33.73 46.65
C LEU A 201 63.84 -34.74 47.75
N LEU A 202 62.85 -35.61 47.60
CA LEU A 202 62.55 -36.67 48.54
C LEU A 202 63.75 -37.62 48.73
N GLN A 203 64.43 -38.01 47.61
CA GLN A 203 65.63 -38.82 47.70
C GLN A 203 66.77 -38.14 48.44
N VAL A 204 67.05 -36.86 48.15
CA VAL A 204 68.06 -36.06 48.86
C VAL A 204 67.74 -35.93 50.35
N VAL A 205 66.46 -35.74 50.73
CA VAL A 205 66.05 -35.72 52.16
C VAL A 205 66.31 -37.06 52.87
N ASP A 206 66.07 -38.18 52.22
CA ASP A 206 66.33 -39.49 52.80
C ASP A 206 67.84 -39.79 52.87
N GLU A 207 68.64 -39.36 51.91
CA GLU A 207 70.12 -39.45 52.01
C GLU A 207 70.66 -38.59 53.22
N LEU A 208 70.15 -37.35 53.37
CA LEU A 208 70.49 -36.48 54.47
C LEU A 208 70.11 -37.10 55.80
N LYS A 209 68.97 -37.75 55.95
CA LYS A 209 68.60 -38.49 57.19
C LYS A 209 69.61 -39.60 57.54
N ILE A 210 70.06 -40.36 56.50
CA ILE A 210 71.08 -41.42 56.73
C ILE A 210 72.35 -40.78 57.20
N VAL A 211 72.83 -39.68 56.58
CA VAL A 211 74.10 -39.03 56.97
C VAL A 211 73.95 -38.46 58.44
N CYS A 212 72.84 -37.84 58.80
CA CYS A 212 72.58 -37.36 60.13
C CYS A 212 72.61 -38.52 61.16
N HIS A 213 71.97 -39.62 60.85
CA HIS A 213 71.99 -40.80 61.75
C HIS A 213 73.36 -41.41 61.93
N ASN A 214 74.18 -41.49 60.88
CA ASN A 214 75.56 -41.93 60.95
C ASN A 214 76.43 -41.00 61.78
N LEU A 215 76.25 -39.64 61.64
CA LEU A 215 76.97 -38.68 62.43
C LEU A 215 76.54 -38.72 63.98
N GLU A 216 75.25 -38.92 64.24
CA GLU A 216 74.78 -39.15 65.63
C GLU A 216 75.39 -40.44 66.22
N SER A 217 75.47 -41.48 65.40
CA SER A 217 76.09 -42.76 65.86
C SER A 217 77.56 -42.59 66.14
N GLU A 218 78.36 -41.86 65.35
CA GLU A 218 79.76 -41.57 65.60
C GLU A 218 79.96 -40.65 66.80
N LEU A 219 79.12 -39.62 66.98
CA LEU A 219 79.19 -38.73 68.14
C LEU A 219 78.93 -39.47 69.48
N ASN A 220 78.07 -40.47 69.47
CA ASN A 220 77.76 -41.30 70.62
C ASN A 220 78.84 -42.35 71.03
N GLN A 221 79.86 -42.47 70.20
CA GLN A 221 81.03 -43.38 70.49
C GLN A 221 82.19 -42.66 71.17
N PHE A 222 82.14 -41.37 71.32
CA PHE A 222 83.06 -40.55 72.12
C PHE A 222 82.43 -40.10 73.45
#